data_70e78e2bedaa46233a4e48d629005202
#
_entry.id   70e78e2bedaa46233a4e48d629005202
#
_cell.length_a   1.000
_cell.length_b   1.000
_cell.length_c   1.000
_cell.angle_alpha   90.00
_cell.angle_beta   90.00
_cell.angle_gamma   90.00
#
_symmetry.space_group_name_H-M   'P 1'
#
loop_
_entity.id
_entity.type
_entity.pdbx_description
1 polymer ?
#
loop_
_entity_poly.entity_id
_entity_poly.type
_entity_poly.pdbx_seq_one_letter_code
_entity_poly.pdbx_strand_id
1 'polypeptide(L)'
;GAAVSAPVVGALKAACGNVPQFTLAFNICTLSALFAVRPLAGAAPADPATAISAMEWICSPLVGISQIFVVNDAISGALILGAIGMYSPMCAAHTLLGSCIGVGTGLALGAPAAELGMGLWGFNPALTALSVSVFFVPGMPSYALATGGAAATAALFGGAKVAMGTALGVPALTLP
;
A
#
# COMPACT_ATOMS: atom_id res chain seq x y z
N GLY A 1 12.43 12.26 9.28
CA GLY A 1 11.28 12.08 8.36
C GLY A 1 10.38 13.30 8.30
N ALA A 2 9.61 13.61 9.35
CA ALA A 2 8.59 14.66 9.33
C ALA A 2 9.13 16.08 9.02
N ALA A 3 10.29 16.44 9.56
CA ALA A 3 10.89 17.76 9.35
C ALA A 3 11.31 18.03 7.89
N VAL A 4 11.64 16.98 7.13
CA VAL A 4 12.04 17.09 5.72
C VAL A 4 10.84 17.02 4.80
N SER A 5 9.77 16.29 5.17
CA SER A 5 8.58 16.16 4.33
C SER A 5 7.76 17.45 4.26
N ALA A 6 7.74 18.27 5.31
CA ALA A 6 6.96 19.51 5.34
C ALA A 6 7.29 20.50 4.21
N PRO A 7 8.56 20.85 3.94
CA PRO A 7 8.90 21.72 2.80
C PRO A 7 8.57 21.09 1.45
N VAL A 8 8.72 19.75 1.31
CA VAL A 8 8.34 19.03 0.07
C VAL A 8 6.84 19.09 -0.15
N VAL A 9 6.03 18.90 0.88
CA VAL A 9 4.57 19.06 0.82
C VAL A 9 4.21 20.49 0.40
N GLY A 10 4.85 21.50 0.97
CA GLY A 10 4.63 22.90 0.61
C GLY A 10 4.93 23.18 -0.87
N ALA A 11 6.07 22.69 -1.37
CA ALA A 11 6.47 22.83 -2.76
C ALA A 11 5.51 22.12 -3.73
N LEU A 12 5.12 20.89 -3.41
CA LEU A 12 4.16 20.11 -4.19
C LEU A 12 2.78 20.77 -4.22
N LYS A 13 2.32 21.30 -3.08
CA LYS A 13 1.05 22.02 -3.00
C LYS A 13 1.06 23.29 -3.84
N ALA A 14 2.17 24.00 -3.87
CA ALA A 14 2.34 25.16 -4.72
C ALA A 14 2.34 24.80 -6.22
N ALA A 15 2.93 23.67 -6.58
CA ALA A 15 3.03 23.22 -7.98
C ALA A 15 1.73 22.58 -8.51
N CYS A 16 1.05 21.78 -7.67
CA CYS A 16 -0.12 20.97 -8.07
C CYS A 16 -1.46 21.60 -7.67
N GLY A 17 -1.46 22.73 -6.99
CA GLY A 17 -2.68 23.43 -6.55
C GLY A 17 -3.48 22.58 -5.55
N ASN A 18 -4.79 22.41 -5.81
CA ASN A 18 -5.70 21.69 -4.92
C ASN A 18 -5.76 20.17 -5.14
N VAL A 19 -4.88 19.61 -5.96
CA VAL A 19 -4.84 18.14 -6.17
C VAL A 19 -4.26 17.47 -4.92
N PRO A 20 -4.95 16.48 -4.33
CA PRO A 20 -4.44 15.74 -3.19
C PRO A 20 -3.17 14.98 -3.58
N GLN A 21 -2.10 15.15 -2.82
CA GLN A 21 -0.78 14.56 -3.14
C GLN A 21 -0.51 13.27 -2.36
N PHE A 22 -1.43 12.89 -1.47
CA PHE A 22 -1.36 11.67 -0.68
C PHE A 22 0.05 11.41 -0.11
N THR A 23 0.64 10.27 -0.47
CA THR A 23 1.96 9.84 0.01
C THR A 23 3.13 10.32 -0.86
N LEU A 24 2.91 11.16 -1.89
CA LEU A 24 3.96 11.57 -2.83
C LEU A 24 5.16 12.23 -2.15
N ALA A 25 4.92 13.15 -1.22
CA ALA A 25 5.99 13.82 -0.45
C ALA A 25 6.80 12.81 0.39
N PHE A 26 6.12 11.86 1.02
CA PHE A 26 6.75 10.77 1.77
C PHE A 26 7.62 9.92 0.85
N ASN A 27 7.10 9.52 -0.31
CA ASN A 27 7.83 8.71 -1.28
C ASN A 27 9.09 9.42 -1.79
N ILE A 28 8.98 10.70 -2.15
CA ILE A 28 10.13 11.50 -2.59
C ILE A 28 11.22 11.53 -1.50
N CYS A 29 10.85 11.85 -0.26
CA CYS A 29 11.81 11.91 0.85
C CYS A 29 12.43 10.56 1.16
N THR A 30 11.61 9.49 1.19
CA THR A 30 12.08 8.14 1.55
C THR A 30 12.95 7.54 0.46
N LEU A 31 12.56 7.66 -0.82
CA LEU A 31 13.37 7.18 -1.94
C LEU A 31 14.70 7.95 -2.00
N SER A 32 14.68 9.27 -1.81
CA SER A 32 15.92 10.06 -1.76
C SER A 32 16.85 9.59 -0.64
N ALA A 33 16.30 9.29 0.55
CA ALA A 33 17.08 8.74 1.66
C ALA A 33 17.62 7.34 1.35
N LEU A 34 16.79 6.45 0.76
CA LEU A 34 17.21 5.11 0.36
C LEU A 34 18.33 5.15 -0.68
N PHE A 35 18.24 6.01 -1.68
CA PHE A 35 19.31 6.20 -2.65
C PHE A 35 20.60 6.72 -2.00
N ALA A 36 20.49 7.62 -1.02
CA ALA A 36 21.66 8.17 -0.32
C ALA A 36 22.37 7.12 0.53
N VAL A 37 21.64 6.18 1.16
CA VAL A 37 22.23 5.15 2.03
C VAL A 37 22.53 3.83 1.29
N ARG A 38 22.07 3.66 0.06
CA ARG A 38 22.26 2.44 -0.73
C ARG A 38 23.72 1.94 -0.79
N PRO A 39 24.74 2.79 -0.97
CA PRO A 39 26.13 2.35 -0.97
C PRO A 39 26.59 1.77 0.36
N LEU A 40 25.86 2.09 1.46
CA LEU A 40 26.19 1.65 2.82
C LEU A 40 25.40 0.42 3.25
N ALA A 41 24.30 0.13 2.56
CA ALA A 41 23.44 -1.02 2.83
C ALA A 41 23.93 -2.22 2.02
N GLY A 42 24.42 -3.25 2.68
CA GLY A 42 24.65 -4.56 2.05
C GLY A 42 23.35 -5.11 1.47
N ALA A 43 23.46 -5.98 0.44
CA ALA A 43 22.29 -6.66 -0.11
C ALA A 43 21.62 -7.48 1.01
N ALA A 44 20.34 -7.20 1.28
CA ALA A 44 19.57 -8.04 2.18
C ALA A 44 19.45 -9.44 1.57
N PRO A 45 19.64 -10.52 2.36
CA PRO A 45 19.44 -11.88 1.86
C PRO A 45 17.99 -12.01 1.35
N ALA A 46 17.82 -12.56 0.16
CA ALA A 46 16.51 -12.98 -0.30
C ALA A 46 16.08 -14.19 0.56
N ASP A 47 15.04 -14.04 1.35
CA ASP A 47 14.45 -15.16 2.08
C ASP A 47 13.92 -16.20 1.08
N PRO A 48 14.22 -17.48 1.29
CA PRO A 48 13.70 -18.55 0.43
C PRO A 48 12.17 -18.51 0.50
N ALA A 49 11.53 -18.82 -0.64
CA ALA A 49 10.07 -18.85 -0.77
C ALA A 49 9.45 -19.80 0.27
N THR A 50 9.01 -19.25 1.38
CA THR A 50 8.35 -19.99 2.46
C THR A 50 6.90 -20.20 2.04
N ALA A 51 6.43 -21.45 2.03
CA ALA A 51 5.01 -21.73 1.86
C ALA A 51 4.27 -21.12 3.05
N ILE A 52 3.25 -20.31 2.79
CA ILE A 52 2.42 -19.70 3.84
C ILE A 52 1.27 -20.64 4.22
N SER A 53 0.90 -20.64 5.48
CA SER A 53 -0.20 -21.43 6.02
C SER A 53 -1.57 -20.92 5.53
N ALA A 54 -2.60 -21.76 5.59
CA ALA A 54 -3.97 -21.34 5.26
C ALA A 54 -4.45 -20.16 6.12
N MET A 55 -4.01 -20.08 7.37
CA MET A 55 -4.36 -18.97 8.27
C MET A 55 -3.70 -17.65 7.79
N GLU A 56 -2.45 -17.68 7.35
CA GLU A 56 -1.77 -16.50 6.81
C GLU A 56 -2.46 -16.01 5.54
N TRP A 57 -2.97 -16.90 4.69
CA TRP A 57 -3.77 -16.53 3.52
C TRP A 57 -5.05 -15.78 3.91
N ILE A 58 -5.80 -16.32 4.88
CA ILE A 58 -7.04 -15.71 5.36
C ILE A 58 -6.79 -14.36 6.02
N CYS A 59 -5.69 -14.24 6.75
CA CYS A 59 -5.32 -13.01 7.46
C CYS A 59 -4.60 -11.98 6.58
N SER A 60 -4.13 -12.36 5.39
CA SER A 60 -3.37 -11.49 4.48
C SER A 60 -4.02 -10.12 4.21
N PRO A 61 -5.34 -9.99 4.00
CA PRO A 61 -5.96 -8.67 3.84
C PRO A 61 -5.86 -7.79 5.10
N LEU A 62 -5.94 -8.37 6.29
CA LEU A 62 -5.77 -7.63 7.54
C LEU A 62 -4.31 -7.21 7.74
N VAL A 63 -3.38 -8.12 7.44
CA VAL A 63 -1.94 -7.78 7.43
C VAL A 63 -1.66 -6.67 6.42
N GLY A 64 -2.31 -6.68 5.25
CA GLY A 64 -2.23 -5.58 4.29
C GLY A 64 -2.66 -4.23 4.87
N ILE A 65 -3.72 -4.20 5.68
CA ILE A 65 -4.15 -2.99 6.37
C ILE A 65 -3.13 -2.54 7.43
N SER A 66 -2.54 -3.46 8.19
CA SER A 66 -1.50 -3.10 9.17
C SER A 66 -0.21 -2.61 8.51
N GLN A 67 0.10 -3.07 7.31
CA GLN A 67 1.26 -2.61 6.54
C GLN A 67 1.18 -1.11 6.15
N ILE A 68 0.02 -0.48 6.20
CA ILE A 68 -0.10 0.99 6.08
C ILE A 68 0.79 1.69 7.12
N PHE A 69 0.96 1.07 8.30
CA PHE A 69 1.82 1.55 9.39
C PHE A 69 3.12 0.75 9.52
N VAL A 70 3.49 -0.03 8.50
CA VAL A 70 4.70 -0.87 8.47
C VAL A 70 4.69 -1.91 9.60
N VAL A 71 3.52 -2.44 9.92
CA VAL A 71 3.33 -3.51 10.92
C VAL A 71 2.90 -4.78 10.20
N ASN A 72 3.56 -5.89 10.49
CA ASN A 72 3.24 -7.19 9.90
C ASN A 72 2.47 -8.04 10.92
N ASP A 73 1.22 -7.65 11.19
CA ASP A 73 0.38 -8.33 12.19
C ASP A 73 -1.11 -8.18 11.89
N ALA A 74 -1.84 -9.30 11.86
CA ALA A 74 -3.26 -9.33 11.55
C ALA A 74 -4.12 -8.69 12.64
N ILE A 75 -3.73 -8.81 13.92
CA ILE A 75 -4.48 -8.22 15.04
C ILE A 75 -4.41 -6.70 14.94
N SER A 76 -3.23 -6.17 14.68
CA SER A 76 -3.03 -4.73 14.43
C SER A 76 -3.87 -4.25 13.25
N GLY A 77 -3.95 -5.04 12.17
CA GLY A 77 -4.80 -4.74 11.02
C GLY A 77 -6.29 -4.70 11.38
N ALA A 78 -6.75 -5.66 12.19
CA ALA A 78 -8.13 -5.68 12.68
C ALA A 78 -8.44 -4.47 13.57
N LEU A 79 -7.52 -4.07 14.45
CA LEU A 79 -7.68 -2.88 15.30
C LEU A 79 -7.74 -1.59 14.47
N ILE A 80 -6.87 -1.45 13.47
CA ILE A 80 -6.88 -0.31 12.54
C ILE A 80 -8.20 -0.27 11.76
N LEU A 81 -8.64 -1.41 11.22
CA LEU A 81 -9.91 -1.50 10.50
C LEU A 81 -11.10 -1.17 11.41
N GLY A 82 -11.07 -1.64 12.66
CA GLY A 82 -12.06 -1.30 13.68
C GLY A 82 -12.10 0.20 13.98
N ALA A 83 -10.94 0.83 14.14
CA ALA A 83 -10.83 2.28 14.35
C ALA A 83 -11.39 3.08 13.15
N ILE A 84 -11.08 2.66 11.91
CA ILE A 84 -11.68 3.24 10.70
C ILE A 84 -13.20 3.05 10.73
N GLY A 85 -13.68 1.86 11.13
CA GLY A 85 -15.10 1.52 11.22
C GLY A 85 -15.87 2.35 12.26
N MET A 86 -15.22 2.71 13.36
CA MET A 86 -15.80 3.63 14.35
C MET A 86 -15.99 5.04 13.80
N TYR A 87 -15.10 5.48 12.92
CA TYR A 87 -15.24 6.75 12.22
C TYR A 87 -16.28 6.66 11.10
N SER A 88 -16.17 5.64 10.24
CA SER A 88 -17.08 5.41 9.12
C SER A 88 -17.07 3.93 8.71
N PRO A 89 -18.19 3.21 8.89
CA PRO A 89 -18.31 1.83 8.44
C PRO A 89 -18.09 1.68 6.92
N MET A 90 -18.47 2.70 6.14
CA MET A 90 -18.27 2.72 4.70
C MET A 90 -16.77 2.77 4.34
N CYS A 91 -16.00 3.60 5.03
CA CYS A 91 -14.55 3.66 4.85
C CYS A 91 -13.89 2.32 5.21
N ALA A 92 -14.31 1.69 6.30
CA ALA A 92 -13.81 0.37 6.69
C ALA A 92 -14.13 -0.71 5.65
N ALA A 93 -15.36 -0.73 5.11
CA ALA A 93 -15.76 -1.66 4.07
C ALA A 93 -14.93 -1.49 2.79
N HIS A 94 -14.69 -0.25 2.34
CA HIS A 94 -13.85 0.03 1.18
C HIS A 94 -12.39 -0.34 1.44
N THR A 95 -11.85 -0.04 2.64
CA THR A 95 -10.48 -0.40 3.01
C THR A 95 -10.26 -1.91 2.96
N LEU A 96 -11.16 -2.68 3.56
CA LEU A 96 -11.11 -4.14 3.54
C LEU A 96 -11.26 -4.68 2.11
N LEU A 97 -12.24 -4.18 1.36
CA LEU A 97 -12.44 -4.54 -0.05
C LEU A 97 -11.16 -4.30 -0.86
N GLY A 98 -10.55 -3.12 -0.72
CA GLY A 98 -9.33 -2.77 -1.43
C GLY A 98 -8.18 -3.73 -1.11
N SER A 99 -7.98 -4.07 0.17
CA SER A 99 -6.95 -5.01 0.58
C SER A 99 -7.20 -6.42 0.00
N CYS A 100 -8.44 -6.91 0.04
CA CYS A 100 -8.81 -8.19 -0.56
C CYS A 100 -8.55 -8.22 -2.08
N ILE A 101 -8.95 -7.17 -2.79
CA ILE A 101 -8.71 -7.04 -4.24
C ILE A 101 -7.20 -7.00 -4.53
N GLY A 102 -6.42 -6.30 -3.71
CA GLY A 102 -4.98 -6.24 -3.85
C GLY A 102 -4.31 -7.60 -3.72
N VAL A 103 -4.66 -8.36 -2.69
CA VAL A 103 -4.17 -9.74 -2.47
C VAL A 103 -4.60 -10.65 -3.63
N GLY A 104 -5.88 -10.57 -4.05
CA GLY A 104 -6.39 -11.35 -5.18
C GLY A 104 -5.70 -11.02 -6.50
N THR A 105 -5.43 -9.74 -6.76
CA THR A 105 -4.69 -9.29 -7.95
C THR A 105 -3.24 -9.77 -7.90
N GLY A 106 -2.57 -9.67 -6.75
CA GLY A 106 -1.22 -10.19 -6.56
C GLY A 106 -1.16 -11.70 -6.83
N LEU A 107 -2.13 -12.46 -6.32
CA LEU A 107 -2.25 -13.89 -6.58
C LEU A 107 -2.43 -14.18 -8.09
N ALA A 108 -3.31 -13.46 -8.76
CA ALA A 108 -3.55 -13.62 -10.19
C ALA A 108 -2.32 -13.27 -11.05
N LEU A 109 -1.47 -12.36 -10.58
CA LEU A 109 -0.21 -11.97 -11.24
C LEU A 109 0.97 -12.88 -10.86
N GLY A 110 0.76 -13.91 -10.03
CA GLY A 110 1.82 -14.84 -9.63
C GLY A 110 2.81 -14.26 -8.61
N ALA A 111 2.34 -13.36 -7.75
CA ALA A 111 3.17 -12.81 -6.69
C ALA A 111 3.66 -13.90 -5.71
N PRO A 112 4.88 -13.79 -5.16
CA PRO A 112 5.39 -14.73 -4.18
C PRO A 112 4.46 -14.85 -2.97
N ALA A 113 4.19 -16.10 -2.52
CA ALA A 113 3.30 -16.37 -1.41
C ALA A 113 3.72 -15.62 -0.12
N ALA A 114 5.01 -15.57 0.17
CA ALA A 114 5.54 -14.83 1.31
C ALA A 114 5.16 -13.34 1.29
N GLU A 115 5.18 -12.69 0.14
CA GLU A 115 4.79 -11.28 0.00
C GLU A 115 3.29 -11.06 0.21
N LEU A 116 2.49 -12.00 -0.29
CA LEU A 116 1.04 -11.99 -0.08
C LEU A 116 0.71 -12.18 1.40
N GLY A 117 1.37 -13.14 2.07
CA GLY A 117 1.24 -13.36 3.51
C GLY A 117 1.66 -12.15 4.36
N MET A 118 2.73 -11.46 3.96
CA MET A 118 3.17 -10.21 4.58
C MET A 118 2.29 -9.00 4.24
N GLY A 119 1.21 -9.15 3.48
CA GLY A 119 0.28 -8.07 3.14
C GLY A 119 0.81 -7.00 2.19
N LEU A 120 1.97 -7.23 1.55
CA LEU A 120 2.62 -6.23 0.69
C LEU A 120 1.81 -5.88 -0.57
N TRP A 121 0.87 -6.71 -0.96
CA TRP A 121 -0.02 -6.48 -2.10
C TRP A 121 -1.36 -5.87 -1.70
N GLY A 122 -1.67 -5.85 -0.38
CA GLY A 122 -2.94 -5.35 0.15
C GLY A 122 -2.94 -3.86 0.52
N PHE A 123 -1.82 -3.29 1.00
CA PHE A 123 -1.81 -1.97 1.63
C PHE A 123 -2.07 -0.80 0.65
N ASN A 124 -1.46 -0.79 -0.54
CA ASN A 124 -1.71 0.24 -1.54
C ASN A 124 -3.15 0.21 -2.07
N PRO A 125 -3.70 -0.96 -2.46
CA PRO A 125 -5.10 -1.07 -2.83
C PRO A 125 -6.08 -0.69 -1.72
N ALA A 126 -5.77 -1.00 -0.46
CA ALA A 126 -6.57 -0.57 0.69
C ALA A 126 -6.65 0.96 0.79
N LEU A 127 -5.51 1.65 0.63
CA LEU A 127 -5.44 3.11 0.60
C LEU A 127 -6.21 3.71 -0.59
N THR A 128 -6.12 3.10 -1.77
CA THR A 128 -6.87 3.54 -2.96
C THR A 128 -8.38 3.45 -2.72
N ALA A 129 -8.86 2.31 -2.22
CA ALA A 129 -10.28 2.12 -1.96
C ALA A 129 -10.78 3.01 -0.81
N LEU A 130 -9.97 3.20 0.25
CA LEU A 130 -10.26 4.15 1.32
C LEU A 130 -10.38 5.57 0.77
N SER A 131 -9.47 6.01 -0.08
CA SER A 131 -9.51 7.33 -0.70
C SER A 131 -10.78 7.54 -1.52
N VAL A 132 -11.20 6.53 -2.29
CA VAL A 132 -12.47 6.59 -3.03
C VAL A 132 -13.64 6.82 -2.07
N SER A 133 -13.68 6.13 -0.93
CA SER A 133 -14.77 6.30 0.05
C SER A 133 -14.79 7.67 0.74
N VAL A 134 -13.65 8.35 0.79
CA VAL A 134 -13.53 9.69 1.40
C VAL A 134 -13.91 10.80 0.41
N PHE A 135 -13.55 10.65 -0.87
CA PHE A 135 -13.69 11.72 -1.86
C PHE A 135 -14.93 11.58 -2.76
N PHE A 136 -15.55 10.40 -2.80
CA PHE A 136 -16.72 10.16 -3.65
C PHE A 136 -17.95 9.81 -2.85
N VAL A 137 -19.11 10.18 -3.36
CA VAL A 137 -20.40 9.85 -2.72
C VAL A 137 -20.59 8.34 -2.69
N PRO A 138 -20.93 7.76 -1.54
CA PRO A 138 -21.13 6.31 -1.42
C PRO A 138 -22.26 5.80 -2.34
N GLY A 139 -21.99 4.73 -3.06
CA GLY A 139 -22.94 4.10 -3.97
C GLY A 139 -22.29 3.04 -4.85
N MET A 140 -23.07 2.36 -5.67
CA MET A 140 -22.53 1.33 -6.59
C MET A 140 -21.40 1.84 -7.48
N PRO A 141 -21.43 3.09 -8.02
CA PRO A 141 -20.32 3.62 -8.80
C PRO A 141 -19.03 3.75 -7.98
N SER A 142 -19.10 4.15 -6.70
CA SER A 142 -17.91 4.26 -5.85
C SER A 142 -17.31 2.91 -5.52
N TYR A 143 -18.11 1.87 -5.31
CA TYR A 143 -17.61 0.49 -5.16
C TYR A 143 -16.95 -0.03 -6.43
N ALA A 144 -17.53 0.23 -7.61
CA ALA A 144 -16.93 -0.15 -8.88
C ALA A 144 -15.58 0.57 -9.09
N LEU A 145 -15.54 1.88 -8.79
CA LEU A 145 -14.31 2.67 -8.88
C LEU A 145 -13.25 2.19 -7.87
N ALA A 146 -13.65 1.89 -6.63
CA ALA A 146 -12.76 1.37 -5.60
C ALA A 146 -12.17 0.00 -6.01
N THR A 147 -13.01 -0.89 -6.55
CA THR A 147 -12.58 -2.21 -7.02
C THR A 147 -11.60 -2.10 -8.20
N GLY A 148 -11.97 -1.35 -9.24
CA GLY A 148 -11.12 -1.13 -10.41
C GLY A 148 -9.82 -0.40 -10.06
N GLY A 149 -9.91 0.64 -9.23
CA GLY A 149 -8.76 1.39 -8.73
C GLY A 149 -7.82 0.54 -7.88
N ALA A 150 -8.35 -0.28 -6.99
CA ALA A 150 -7.57 -1.19 -6.16
C ALA A 150 -6.82 -2.23 -7.01
N ALA A 151 -7.48 -2.84 -8.00
CA ALA A 151 -6.85 -3.78 -8.92
C ALA A 151 -5.76 -3.11 -9.76
N ALA A 152 -6.03 -1.92 -10.30
CA ALA A 152 -5.06 -1.15 -11.06
C ALA A 152 -3.84 -0.78 -10.18
N THR A 153 -4.07 -0.34 -8.95
CA THR A 153 -3.00 -0.01 -7.99
C THR A 153 -2.14 -1.23 -7.67
N ALA A 154 -2.73 -2.41 -7.46
CA ALA A 154 -1.97 -3.64 -7.24
C ALA A 154 -1.12 -4.01 -8.45
N ALA A 155 -1.65 -3.91 -9.67
CA ALA A 155 -0.91 -4.18 -10.89
C ALA A 155 0.25 -3.18 -11.10
N LEU A 156 0.00 -1.89 -10.86
CA LEU A 156 1.03 -0.84 -10.91
C LEU A 156 2.11 -1.08 -9.85
N PHE A 157 1.74 -1.48 -8.63
CA PHE A 157 2.69 -1.84 -7.58
C PHE A 157 3.59 -2.99 -8.02
N GLY A 158 3.02 -4.05 -8.62
CA GLY A 158 3.79 -5.16 -9.17
C GLY A 158 4.78 -4.71 -10.24
N GLY A 159 4.34 -3.89 -11.18
CA GLY A 159 5.20 -3.31 -12.21
C GLY A 159 6.30 -2.41 -11.65
N ALA A 160 5.94 -1.52 -10.73
CA ALA A 160 6.89 -0.64 -10.05
C ALA A 160 7.93 -1.42 -9.25
N LYS A 161 7.51 -2.49 -8.57
CA LYS A 161 8.39 -3.38 -7.81
C LYS A 161 9.44 -4.03 -8.71
N VAL A 162 9.01 -4.56 -9.86
CA VAL A 162 9.95 -5.14 -10.83
C VAL A 162 10.89 -4.06 -11.36
N ALA A 163 10.37 -2.94 -11.84
CA ALA A 163 11.18 -1.87 -12.39
C ALA A 163 12.18 -1.30 -11.36
N MET A 164 11.74 -1.03 -10.14
CA MET A 164 12.60 -0.49 -9.09
C MET A 164 13.59 -1.52 -8.56
N GLY A 165 13.16 -2.76 -8.37
CA GLY A 165 14.01 -3.85 -7.89
C GLY A 165 15.10 -4.21 -8.89
N THR A 166 14.75 -4.38 -10.16
CA THR A 166 15.72 -4.79 -11.20
C THR A 166 16.60 -3.65 -11.68
N ALA A 167 16.02 -2.46 -11.95
CA ALA A 167 16.77 -1.33 -12.50
C ALA A 167 17.51 -0.52 -11.42
N LEU A 168 16.92 -0.35 -10.25
CA LEU A 168 17.43 0.55 -9.23
C LEU A 168 17.89 -0.17 -7.96
N GLY A 169 17.51 -1.45 -7.75
CA GLY A 169 17.82 -2.23 -6.56
C GLY A 169 17.26 -1.64 -5.26
N VAL A 170 16.11 -0.97 -5.32
CA VAL A 170 15.40 -0.39 -4.18
C VAL A 170 13.98 -0.95 -4.10
N PRO A 171 13.39 -1.07 -2.90
CA PRO A 171 12.03 -1.55 -2.75
C PRO A 171 11.03 -0.53 -3.30
N ALA A 172 9.93 -1.01 -3.88
CA ALA A 172 8.78 -0.17 -4.17
C ALA A 172 8.08 0.19 -2.85
N LEU A 173 7.76 1.47 -2.71
CA LEU A 173 7.04 2.02 -1.56
C LEU A 173 5.54 2.17 -1.87
N THR A 174 4.81 2.90 -1.01
CA THR A 174 3.42 3.26 -1.27
C THR A 174 3.31 4.06 -2.57
N LEU A 175 2.34 3.71 -3.40
CA LEU A 175 2.00 4.52 -4.57
C LEU A 175 1.18 5.74 -4.11
N PRO A 176 1.45 6.92 -4.68
CA PRO A 176 0.70 8.13 -4.37
C PRO A 176 -0.71 8.10 -4.93
#